data_57c1a9d2810ccd4ca23b7c888fb7c7db
#
_entry.id   57c1a9d2810ccd4ca23b7c888fb7c7db
#
_cell.length_a   1.000
_cell.length_b   1.000
_cell.length_c   1.000
_cell.angle_alpha   90.00
_cell.angle_beta   90.00
_cell.angle_gamma   90.00
#
_symmetry.space_group_name_H-M   'P 1'
#
loop_
_entity.id
_entity.type
_entity.pdbx_description
1 polymer ?
#
loop_
_entity_poly.entity_id
_entity_poly.type
_entity_poly.pdbx_seq_one_letter_code
_entity_poly.pdbx_strand_id
1 'polypeptide(L)'
;MSAVYSLSSCIEWQFAEAGALDARLRAAKAAGLELAEFHLWRDKPIDALAVALSDTGMRLTSLCVDPRRSIVDPAEREEMVTAVRETIAATAKLGKPALIVASGFRVEGMSEQEHFDNAVAALRAAADAAEEAGVMLLLEPLNTRLFATMYLVSTTLGLDLVEAVGSPNLRLLYDVWHSAVMGEDMRTVLTGRIDLVAHVQVADMPDRNEPGTGAVDWKEVTQTLRDLGYTGAIGLEYFPTLPMVQSLAVSQEALAD
;
A
#
# COMPACT_ATOMS: atom_id res chain seq x y z
N MET A 1 -2.88 4.08 -26.62
CA MET A 1 -2.04 4.99 -25.82
C MET A 1 -1.31 4.14 -24.80
N SER A 2 -0.02 4.36 -24.57
CA SER A 2 0.74 3.60 -23.57
C SER A 2 0.29 4.07 -22.18
N ALA A 3 0.00 3.14 -21.26
CA ALA A 3 -0.30 3.50 -19.88
C ALA A 3 0.90 4.27 -19.29
N VAL A 4 0.63 5.39 -18.65
CA VAL A 4 1.66 6.26 -18.06
C VAL A 4 2.34 5.57 -16.88
N TYR A 5 1.60 4.75 -16.15
CA TYR A 5 2.06 4.03 -14.95
C TYR A 5 1.93 2.52 -15.11
N SER A 6 2.85 1.77 -14.52
CA SER A 6 2.71 0.33 -14.37
C SER A 6 1.66 0.04 -13.30
N LEU A 7 0.65 -0.77 -13.64
CA LEU A 7 -0.42 -1.12 -12.71
C LEU A 7 -0.12 -2.42 -11.98
N SER A 8 -0.35 -2.44 -10.67
CA SER A 8 -0.21 -3.59 -9.78
C SER A 8 -1.60 -4.06 -9.34
N SER A 9 -1.90 -5.34 -9.59
CA SER A 9 -3.20 -5.91 -9.19
C SER A 9 -3.18 -6.32 -7.72
N CYS A 10 -4.14 -5.84 -6.93
CA CYS A 10 -4.40 -6.39 -5.60
C CYS A 10 -5.13 -7.73 -5.72
N ILE A 11 -4.36 -8.82 -5.88
CA ILE A 11 -4.91 -10.17 -6.07
C ILE A 11 -5.61 -10.73 -4.82
N GLU A 12 -5.58 -10.01 -3.69
CA GLU A 12 -6.42 -10.34 -2.54
C GLU A 12 -7.91 -10.30 -2.92
N TRP A 13 -8.31 -9.32 -3.73
CA TRP A 13 -9.70 -9.09 -4.13
C TRP A 13 -9.95 -9.33 -5.61
N GLN A 14 -8.97 -9.02 -6.45
CA GLN A 14 -9.10 -9.13 -7.91
C GLN A 14 -8.85 -10.56 -8.39
N PHE A 15 -9.45 -10.91 -9.52
CA PHE A 15 -9.38 -12.27 -10.12
C PHE A 15 -9.86 -13.37 -9.17
N ALA A 16 -10.80 -13.06 -8.24
CA ALA A 16 -11.27 -14.01 -7.23
C ALA A 16 -11.90 -15.28 -7.82
N GLU A 17 -12.46 -15.19 -9.03
CA GLU A 17 -13.03 -16.31 -9.78
C GLU A 17 -11.99 -17.37 -10.17
N ALA A 18 -10.71 -17.02 -10.22
CA ALA A 18 -9.62 -17.97 -10.47
C ALA A 18 -9.30 -18.85 -9.23
N GLY A 19 -9.85 -18.51 -8.05
CA GLY A 19 -9.71 -19.33 -6.84
C GLY A 19 -8.49 -18.98 -5.99
N ALA A 20 -7.49 -19.87 -5.90
CA ALA A 20 -6.31 -19.67 -5.06
C ALA A 20 -5.42 -18.49 -5.55
N LEU A 21 -4.65 -17.91 -4.63
CA LEU A 21 -3.92 -16.65 -4.88
C LEU A 21 -2.87 -16.77 -6.01
N ASP A 22 -2.20 -17.92 -6.14
CA ASP A 22 -1.29 -18.22 -7.25
C ASP A 22 -2.02 -18.31 -8.61
N ALA A 23 -3.24 -18.82 -8.63
CA ALA A 23 -4.07 -18.84 -9.84
C ALA A 23 -4.57 -17.41 -10.19
N ARG A 24 -4.90 -16.58 -9.19
CA ARG A 24 -5.24 -15.17 -9.42
C ARG A 24 -4.06 -14.39 -10.01
N LEU A 25 -2.84 -14.65 -9.54
CA LEU A 25 -1.63 -14.05 -10.10
C LEU A 25 -1.44 -14.42 -11.58
N ARG A 26 -1.65 -15.70 -11.93
CA ARG A 26 -1.60 -16.16 -13.33
C ARG A 26 -2.71 -15.51 -14.18
N ALA A 27 -3.90 -15.34 -13.63
CA ALA A 27 -5.01 -14.66 -14.30
C ALA A 27 -4.70 -13.17 -14.54
N ALA A 28 -4.11 -12.49 -13.55
CA ALA A 28 -3.63 -11.11 -13.70
C ALA A 28 -2.59 -10.98 -14.82
N LYS A 29 -1.64 -11.93 -14.90
CA LYS A 29 -0.67 -11.98 -16.00
C LYS A 29 -1.36 -12.18 -17.36
N ALA A 30 -2.32 -13.09 -17.44
CA ALA A 30 -3.07 -13.32 -18.67
C ALA A 30 -3.90 -12.10 -19.11
N ALA A 31 -4.29 -11.26 -18.16
CA ALA A 31 -4.94 -9.97 -18.42
C ALA A 31 -3.96 -8.82 -18.78
N GLY A 32 -2.66 -9.11 -18.91
CA GLY A 32 -1.63 -8.16 -19.35
C GLY A 32 -0.94 -7.39 -18.24
N LEU A 33 -1.15 -7.75 -16.97
CA LEU A 33 -0.46 -7.11 -15.84
C LEU A 33 0.91 -7.76 -15.58
N GLU A 34 1.87 -6.95 -15.15
CA GLU A 34 3.24 -7.38 -14.81
C GLU A 34 3.52 -7.30 -13.31
N LEU A 35 2.66 -6.62 -12.56
CA LEU A 35 2.79 -6.38 -11.13
C LEU A 35 1.56 -6.85 -10.38
N ALA A 36 1.78 -7.30 -9.15
CA ALA A 36 0.71 -7.67 -8.23
C ALA A 36 1.07 -7.28 -6.80
N GLU A 37 0.05 -7.26 -5.94
CA GLU A 37 0.17 -7.07 -4.50
C GLU A 37 -0.91 -7.88 -3.80
N PHE A 38 -0.72 -8.16 -2.52
CA PHE A 38 -1.73 -8.81 -1.68
C PHE A 38 -1.53 -8.39 -0.22
N HIS A 39 -2.41 -8.82 0.70
CA HIS A 39 -2.35 -8.36 2.07
C HIS A 39 -1.49 -9.26 2.97
N LEU A 40 -2.11 -10.00 3.88
CA LEU A 40 -1.41 -10.79 4.90
C LEU A 40 -0.91 -12.12 4.34
N TRP A 41 0.23 -12.60 4.81
CA TRP A 41 0.90 -13.77 4.22
C TRP A 41 0.68 -15.09 4.97
N ARG A 42 0.34 -15.05 6.28
CA ARG A 42 0.34 -16.25 7.12
C ARG A 42 -0.63 -17.34 6.68
N ASP A 43 -1.73 -16.97 6.06
CA ASP A 43 -2.75 -17.89 5.53
C ASP A 43 -2.59 -18.17 4.02
N LYS A 44 -1.52 -17.69 3.40
CA LYS A 44 -1.33 -17.78 1.95
C LYS A 44 -0.34 -18.89 1.56
N PRO A 45 -0.52 -19.50 0.37
CA PRO A 45 0.36 -20.53 -0.15
C PRO A 45 1.66 -19.92 -0.74
N ILE A 46 2.55 -19.43 0.12
CA ILE A 46 3.76 -18.69 -0.27
C ILE A 46 4.64 -19.46 -1.27
N ASP A 47 4.75 -20.79 -1.13
CA ASP A 47 5.52 -21.63 -2.07
C ASP A 47 4.88 -21.66 -3.46
N ALA A 48 3.55 -21.79 -3.53
CA ALA A 48 2.83 -21.75 -4.80
C ALA A 48 2.90 -20.38 -5.47
N LEU A 49 2.84 -19.30 -4.68
CA LEU A 49 3.05 -17.93 -5.17
C LEU A 49 4.46 -17.74 -5.74
N ALA A 50 5.50 -18.24 -5.08
CA ALA A 50 6.88 -18.15 -5.58
C ALA A 50 7.04 -18.87 -6.93
N VAL A 51 6.43 -20.05 -7.08
CA VAL A 51 6.39 -20.77 -8.36
C VAL A 51 5.65 -19.96 -9.42
N ALA A 52 4.46 -19.43 -9.09
CA ALA A 52 3.68 -18.64 -10.04
C ALA A 52 4.41 -17.35 -10.48
N LEU A 53 5.11 -16.66 -9.57
CA LEU A 53 5.94 -15.51 -9.93
C LEU A 53 7.07 -15.90 -10.89
N SER A 54 7.76 -17.03 -10.60
CA SER A 54 8.82 -17.54 -11.48
C SER A 54 8.30 -17.89 -12.87
N ASP A 55 7.14 -18.57 -12.96
CA ASP A 55 6.56 -19.02 -14.22
C ASP A 55 6.04 -17.86 -15.09
N THR A 56 5.50 -16.84 -14.44
CA THR A 56 4.85 -15.70 -15.13
C THR A 56 5.80 -14.54 -15.39
N GLY A 57 6.92 -14.46 -14.66
CA GLY A 57 7.81 -13.32 -14.66
C GLY A 57 7.19 -12.07 -14.00
N MET A 58 6.05 -12.18 -13.33
CA MET A 58 5.46 -11.08 -12.57
C MET A 58 6.30 -10.74 -11.33
N ARG A 59 6.15 -9.53 -10.84
CA ARG A 59 6.78 -9.06 -9.60
C ARG A 59 5.73 -8.60 -8.61
N LEU A 60 5.99 -8.79 -7.33
CA LEU A 60 5.18 -8.18 -6.27
C LEU A 60 5.69 -6.76 -5.98
N THR A 61 4.77 -5.82 -5.89
CA THR A 61 5.05 -4.46 -5.43
C THR A 61 5.09 -4.42 -3.92
N SER A 62 4.08 -4.98 -3.26
CA SER A 62 3.92 -4.90 -1.81
C SER A 62 3.09 -6.04 -1.23
N LEU A 63 3.20 -6.19 0.09
CA LEU A 63 2.28 -6.94 0.95
C LEU A 63 2.32 -6.35 2.37
N CYS A 64 1.33 -6.68 3.21
CA CYS A 64 1.28 -6.16 4.57
C CYS A 64 2.20 -6.93 5.53
N VAL A 65 2.77 -6.23 6.49
CA VAL A 65 3.38 -6.86 7.68
C VAL A 65 2.33 -7.66 8.42
N ASP A 66 2.67 -8.90 8.78
CA ASP A 66 1.76 -9.86 9.41
C ASP A 66 2.46 -10.57 10.59
N PRO A 67 1.87 -10.54 11.81
CA PRO A 67 0.62 -9.86 12.16
C PRO A 67 0.77 -8.34 12.24
N ARG A 68 -0.33 -7.62 12.01
CA ARG A 68 -0.37 -6.17 12.21
C ARG A 68 -0.12 -5.85 13.68
N ARG A 69 0.69 -4.82 13.94
CA ARG A 69 1.01 -4.31 15.27
C ARG A 69 0.91 -2.79 15.29
N SER A 70 0.61 -2.24 16.47
CA SER A 70 0.52 -0.79 16.66
C SER A 70 1.88 -0.12 16.48
N ILE A 71 1.89 1.00 15.74
CA ILE A 71 3.05 1.89 15.68
C ILE A 71 3.09 2.86 16.86
N VAL A 72 1.98 3.05 17.60
CA VAL A 72 1.86 4.06 18.66
C VAL A 72 1.84 3.48 20.06
N ASP A 73 1.51 2.20 20.23
CA ASP A 73 1.56 1.54 21.53
C ASP A 73 3.00 1.06 21.82
N PRO A 74 3.68 1.65 22.81
CA PRO A 74 5.04 1.24 23.14
C PRO A 74 5.13 -0.22 23.63
N ALA A 75 4.02 -0.81 24.12
CA ALA A 75 4.00 -2.20 24.55
C ALA A 75 4.08 -3.18 23.36
N GLU A 76 3.65 -2.77 22.15
CA GLU A 76 3.69 -3.60 20.94
C GLU A 76 4.98 -3.42 20.11
N ARG A 77 5.89 -2.52 20.49
CA ARG A 77 7.06 -2.17 19.65
C ARG A 77 7.96 -3.37 19.32
N GLU A 78 8.29 -4.20 20.29
CA GLU A 78 9.12 -5.38 20.06
C GLU A 78 8.41 -6.41 19.19
N GLU A 79 7.10 -6.57 19.38
CA GLU A 79 6.28 -7.45 18.55
C GLU A 79 6.17 -6.93 17.11
N MET A 80 6.12 -5.62 16.91
CA MET A 80 6.12 -5.01 15.59
C MET A 80 7.42 -5.32 14.83
N VAL A 81 8.57 -5.11 15.45
CA VAL A 81 9.88 -5.45 14.85
C VAL A 81 9.98 -6.95 14.55
N THR A 82 9.48 -7.78 15.45
CA THR A 82 9.41 -9.25 15.24
C THR A 82 8.53 -9.58 14.03
N ALA A 83 7.34 -8.98 13.93
CA ALA A 83 6.43 -9.18 12.79
C ALA A 83 7.07 -8.77 11.46
N VAL A 84 7.82 -7.65 11.43
CA VAL A 84 8.57 -7.23 10.24
C VAL A 84 9.63 -8.28 9.86
N ARG A 85 10.44 -8.74 10.81
CA ARG A 85 11.47 -9.76 10.56
C ARG A 85 10.88 -11.09 10.09
N GLU A 86 9.78 -11.53 10.70
CA GLU A 86 9.06 -12.76 10.30
C GLU A 86 8.49 -12.63 8.89
N THR A 87 7.88 -11.47 8.55
CA THR A 87 7.35 -11.21 7.22
C THR A 87 8.46 -11.20 6.16
N ILE A 88 9.60 -10.55 6.44
CA ILE A 88 10.78 -10.56 5.56
C ILE A 88 11.25 -12.01 5.30
N ALA A 89 11.40 -12.80 6.37
CA ALA A 89 11.88 -14.18 6.26
C ALA A 89 10.90 -15.07 5.47
N ALA A 90 9.61 -14.97 5.75
CA ALA A 90 8.57 -15.77 5.09
C ALA A 90 8.42 -15.43 3.60
N THR A 91 8.61 -14.15 3.24
CA THR A 91 8.40 -13.66 1.87
C THR A 91 9.70 -13.49 1.08
N ALA A 92 10.85 -13.92 1.61
CA ALA A 92 12.16 -13.78 0.97
C ALA A 92 12.21 -14.35 -0.46
N LYS A 93 11.50 -15.47 -0.69
CA LYS A 93 11.39 -16.13 -2.01
C LYS A 93 10.45 -15.43 -3.00
N LEU A 94 9.74 -14.38 -2.58
CA LEU A 94 8.80 -13.60 -3.41
C LEU A 94 9.45 -12.37 -4.07
N GLY A 95 10.78 -12.23 -4.01
CA GLY A 95 11.52 -11.15 -4.68
C GLY A 95 11.68 -9.88 -3.85
N LYS A 96 11.57 -9.96 -2.51
CA LYS A 96 11.68 -8.82 -1.58
C LYS A 96 10.70 -7.68 -1.89
N PRO A 97 9.39 -7.93 -1.95
CA PRO A 97 8.39 -6.87 -2.11
C PRO A 97 8.48 -5.88 -0.95
N ALA A 98 7.98 -4.66 -1.15
CA ALA A 98 7.86 -3.69 -0.08
C ALA A 98 6.82 -4.16 0.96
N LEU A 99 7.00 -3.78 2.22
CA LEU A 99 6.14 -4.21 3.32
C LEU A 99 5.31 -3.04 3.84
N ILE A 100 3.98 -3.16 3.75
CA ILE A 100 3.05 -2.15 4.22
C ILE A 100 2.90 -2.26 5.74
N VAL A 101 3.13 -1.13 6.41
CA VAL A 101 2.89 -0.93 7.84
C VAL A 101 1.66 -0.05 7.98
N ALA A 102 0.57 -0.62 8.47
CA ALA A 102 -0.62 0.13 8.82
C ALA A 102 -0.48 0.75 10.21
N SER A 103 -1.19 1.85 10.45
CA SER A 103 -1.21 2.52 11.75
C SER A 103 -1.87 1.66 12.84
N GLY A 104 -1.62 2.05 14.12
CA GLY A 104 -2.32 1.52 15.29
C GLY A 104 -3.42 2.44 15.77
N PHE A 105 -4.23 1.94 16.71
CA PHE A 105 -5.27 2.73 17.36
C PHE A 105 -4.67 3.69 18.39
N ARG A 106 -5.32 4.83 18.59
CA ARG A 106 -4.96 5.78 19.65
C ARG A 106 -5.00 5.09 21.01
N VAL A 107 -4.00 5.36 21.83
CA VAL A 107 -3.91 4.83 23.20
C VAL A 107 -4.55 5.86 24.14
N GLU A 108 -5.50 5.42 24.96
CA GLU A 108 -6.20 6.30 25.90
C GLU A 108 -5.25 6.94 26.89
N GLY A 109 -5.40 8.26 27.13
CA GLY A 109 -4.56 9.03 28.03
C GLY A 109 -3.22 9.49 27.46
N MET A 110 -2.87 9.07 26.25
CA MET A 110 -1.65 9.47 25.57
C MET A 110 -1.88 10.77 24.78
N SER A 111 -0.98 11.74 24.91
CA SER A 111 -1.00 12.99 24.13
C SER A 111 -0.62 12.76 22.66
N GLU A 112 -0.94 13.72 21.77
CA GLU A 112 -0.53 13.67 20.36
C GLU A 112 1.00 13.57 20.21
N GLN A 113 1.76 14.30 21.03
CA GLN A 113 3.22 14.25 20.99
C GLN A 113 3.75 12.87 21.41
N GLU A 114 3.18 12.26 22.44
CA GLU A 114 3.57 10.91 22.86
C GLU A 114 3.24 9.87 21.78
N HIS A 115 2.08 9.96 21.11
CA HIS A 115 1.78 9.12 19.96
C HIS A 115 2.82 9.29 18.85
N PHE A 116 3.17 10.54 18.52
CA PHE A 116 4.17 10.83 17.48
C PHE A 116 5.54 10.25 17.84
N ASP A 117 6.02 10.50 19.06
CA ASP A 117 7.33 10.03 19.51
C ASP A 117 7.40 8.49 19.55
N ASN A 118 6.33 7.83 19.98
CA ASN A 118 6.22 6.37 19.96
C ASN A 118 6.20 5.82 18.53
N ALA A 119 5.45 6.47 17.61
CA ALA A 119 5.42 6.09 16.21
C ALA A 119 6.81 6.20 15.56
N VAL A 120 7.51 7.32 15.79
CA VAL A 120 8.89 7.50 15.30
C VAL A 120 9.81 6.42 15.82
N ALA A 121 9.73 6.10 17.11
CA ALA A 121 10.58 5.07 17.72
C ALA A 121 10.28 3.65 17.19
N ALA A 122 9.01 3.31 17.01
CA ALA A 122 8.60 2.02 16.47
C ALA A 122 8.98 1.88 14.99
N LEU A 123 8.70 2.91 14.18
CA LEU A 123 9.03 2.92 12.75
C LEU A 123 10.55 2.90 12.51
N ARG A 124 11.35 3.58 13.34
CA ARG A 124 12.80 3.54 13.24
C ARG A 124 13.33 2.13 13.48
N ALA A 125 12.90 1.47 14.57
CA ALA A 125 13.33 0.11 14.87
C ALA A 125 12.88 -0.90 13.79
N ALA A 126 11.69 -0.71 13.21
CA ALA A 126 11.21 -1.52 12.08
C ALA A 126 12.02 -1.25 10.80
N ALA A 127 12.35 0.03 10.52
CA ALA A 127 13.14 0.41 9.36
C ALA A 127 14.58 -0.12 9.43
N ASP A 128 15.19 -0.13 10.61
CA ASP A 128 16.52 -0.74 10.83
C ASP A 128 16.49 -2.24 10.45
N ALA A 129 15.45 -2.96 10.86
CA ALA A 129 15.29 -4.39 10.52
C ALA A 129 15.06 -4.60 9.02
N ALA A 130 14.35 -3.68 8.36
CA ALA A 130 14.10 -3.73 6.92
C ALA A 130 15.37 -3.37 6.12
N GLU A 131 16.18 -2.43 6.58
CA GLU A 131 17.45 -2.02 5.97
C GLU A 131 18.45 -3.18 5.99
N GLU A 132 18.59 -3.89 7.12
CA GLU A 132 19.43 -5.10 7.23
C GLU A 132 19.09 -6.14 6.15
N ALA A 133 17.82 -6.23 5.75
CA ALA A 133 17.33 -7.17 4.74
C ALA A 133 17.30 -6.60 3.31
N GLY A 134 17.51 -5.30 3.13
CA GLY A 134 17.36 -4.59 1.86
C GLY A 134 15.90 -4.58 1.37
N VAL A 135 14.95 -4.37 2.28
CA VAL A 135 13.50 -4.30 2.03
C VAL A 135 12.99 -2.89 2.33
N MET A 136 12.03 -2.39 1.56
CA MET A 136 11.37 -1.12 1.80
C MET A 136 10.15 -1.32 2.71
N LEU A 137 9.98 -0.44 3.71
CA LEU A 137 8.74 -0.28 4.43
C LEU A 137 7.89 0.83 3.82
N LEU A 138 6.60 0.61 3.75
CA LEU A 138 5.59 1.55 3.27
C LEU A 138 4.65 1.90 4.42
N LEU A 139 4.73 3.12 4.92
CA LEU A 139 3.82 3.62 5.95
C LEU A 139 2.51 4.06 5.28
N GLU A 140 1.40 3.48 5.68
CA GLU A 140 0.09 3.76 5.09
C GLU A 140 -0.82 4.52 6.06
N PRO A 141 -1.17 5.79 5.79
CA PRO A 141 -2.27 6.48 6.44
C PRO A 141 -3.61 5.86 6.03
N LEU A 142 -4.45 5.54 7.03
CA LEU A 142 -5.77 4.97 6.81
C LEU A 142 -6.86 6.07 6.92
N ASN A 143 -8.10 5.70 7.29
CA ASN A 143 -9.17 6.66 7.48
C ASN A 143 -10.07 6.33 8.69
N THR A 144 -10.79 7.34 9.18
CA THR A 144 -11.69 7.21 10.33
C THR A 144 -13.04 6.58 9.98
N ARG A 145 -13.40 6.46 8.70
CA ARG A 145 -14.64 5.77 8.26
C ARG A 145 -14.55 4.26 8.53
N LEU A 146 -13.37 3.66 8.30
CA LEU A 146 -13.14 2.26 8.61
C LEU A 146 -12.82 2.02 10.09
N PHE A 147 -12.04 2.93 10.68
CA PHE A 147 -11.50 2.77 12.03
C PHE A 147 -11.52 4.10 12.79
N ALA A 148 -12.60 4.33 13.56
CA ALA A 148 -12.87 5.64 14.18
C ALA A 148 -11.74 6.17 15.11
N THR A 149 -10.96 5.28 15.70
CA THR A 149 -9.87 5.64 16.65
C THR A 149 -8.48 5.40 16.07
N MET A 150 -8.36 5.25 14.74
CA MET A 150 -7.06 5.11 14.06
C MET A 150 -6.22 6.37 14.30
N TYR A 151 -4.94 6.19 14.62
CA TYR A 151 -4.03 7.30 14.86
C TYR A 151 -3.61 7.97 13.56
N LEU A 152 -3.03 7.22 12.64
CA LEU A 152 -2.50 7.77 11.40
C LEU A 152 -3.59 7.75 10.31
N VAL A 153 -4.23 8.89 10.13
CA VAL A 153 -5.31 9.10 9.14
C VAL A 153 -5.07 10.35 8.29
N SER A 154 -3.89 10.94 8.39
CA SER A 154 -3.48 12.10 7.60
C SER A 154 -2.20 11.81 6.84
N THR A 155 -2.23 12.10 5.53
CA THR A 155 -1.06 12.03 4.66
C THR A 155 0.08 12.94 5.16
N THR A 156 -0.25 14.16 5.58
CA THR A 156 0.73 15.11 6.13
C THR A 156 1.44 14.52 7.36
N LEU A 157 0.68 13.97 8.31
CA LEU A 157 1.25 13.32 9.49
C LEU A 157 2.12 12.11 9.11
N GLY A 158 1.69 11.31 8.13
CA GLY A 158 2.48 10.18 7.61
C GLY A 158 3.83 10.62 7.03
N LEU A 159 3.82 11.70 6.25
CA LEU A 159 5.03 12.30 5.69
C LEU A 159 5.94 12.86 6.81
N ASP A 160 5.37 13.52 7.83
CA ASP A 160 6.13 14.03 8.98
C ASP A 160 6.82 12.89 9.74
N LEU A 161 6.15 11.75 9.90
CA LEU A 161 6.74 10.55 10.51
C LEU A 161 7.88 9.98 9.66
N VAL A 162 7.72 9.89 8.33
CA VAL A 162 8.76 9.42 7.42
C VAL A 162 10.01 10.31 7.51
N GLU A 163 9.82 11.63 7.52
CA GLU A 163 10.92 12.61 7.68
C GLU A 163 11.60 12.50 9.05
N ALA A 164 10.81 12.40 10.12
CA ALA A 164 11.34 12.29 11.48
C ALA A 164 12.14 10.99 11.71
N VAL A 165 11.73 9.89 11.10
CA VAL A 165 12.49 8.63 11.09
C VAL A 165 13.76 8.78 10.29
N GLY A 166 13.72 9.37 9.10
CA GLY A 166 14.87 9.67 8.26
C GLY A 166 15.58 8.43 7.68
N SER A 167 14.94 7.26 7.67
CA SER A 167 15.52 6.04 7.07
C SER A 167 15.34 6.03 5.56
N PRO A 168 16.34 5.59 4.78
CA PRO A 168 16.18 5.35 3.35
C PRO A 168 15.20 4.19 3.05
N ASN A 169 14.96 3.30 4.00
CA ASN A 169 14.10 2.13 3.88
C ASN A 169 12.69 2.34 4.43
N LEU A 170 12.27 3.58 4.69
CA LEU A 170 10.89 3.93 5.03
C LEU A 170 10.39 5.00 4.08
N ARG A 171 9.25 4.77 3.44
CA ARG A 171 8.55 5.72 2.57
C ARG A 171 7.06 5.66 2.86
N LEU A 172 6.33 6.65 2.34
CA LEU A 172 4.87 6.66 2.40
C LEU A 172 4.28 5.79 1.29
N LEU A 173 3.21 5.06 1.61
CA LEU A 173 2.21 4.59 0.68
C LEU A 173 1.07 5.62 0.69
N TYR A 174 0.76 6.19 -0.46
CA TYR A 174 -0.35 7.10 -0.63
C TYR A 174 -1.54 6.36 -1.26
N ASP A 175 -2.57 6.08 -0.46
CA ASP A 175 -3.84 5.52 -0.95
C ASP A 175 -4.81 6.67 -1.24
N VAL A 176 -5.13 6.87 -2.52
CA VAL A 176 -6.05 7.92 -3.00
C VAL A 176 -7.42 7.83 -2.33
N TRP A 177 -7.93 6.62 -2.10
CA TRP A 177 -9.23 6.43 -1.47
C TRP A 177 -9.20 6.83 0.00
N HIS A 178 -8.17 6.44 0.76
CA HIS A 178 -8.01 6.83 2.16
C HIS A 178 -7.93 8.34 2.32
N SER A 179 -7.10 8.99 1.51
CA SER A 179 -6.92 10.43 1.51
C SER A 179 -8.20 11.17 1.12
N ALA A 180 -8.90 10.71 0.07
CA ALA A 180 -10.17 11.30 -0.38
C ALA A 180 -11.28 11.17 0.67
N VAL A 181 -11.38 10.02 1.38
CA VAL A 181 -12.32 9.84 2.50
C VAL A 181 -12.05 10.83 3.64
N MET A 182 -10.78 11.17 3.88
CA MET A 182 -10.39 12.18 4.87
C MET A 182 -10.53 13.62 4.35
N GLY A 183 -10.92 13.81 3.09
CA GLY A 183 -11.12 15.13 2.49
C GLY A 183 -9.82 15.89 2.22
N GLU A 184 -8.72 15.19 2.07
CA GLU A 184 -7.44 15.80 1.75
C GLU A 184 -7.38 16.21 0.27
N ASP A 185 -6.74 17.35 -0.01
CA ASP A 185 -6.36 17.75 -1.36
C ASP A 185 -4.99 17.18 -1.71
N MET A 186 -4.96 16.22 -2.65
CA MET A 186 -3.78 15.48 -3.03
C MET A 186 -2.59 16.38 -3.40
N ARG A 187 -2.85 17.41 -4.22
CA ARG A 187 -1.80 18.33 -4.67
C ARG A 187 -1.19 19.09 -3.50
N THR A 188 -2.03 19.55 -2.59
CA THR A 188 -1.58 20.27 -1.39
C THR A 188 -0.74 19.40 -0.48
N VAL A 189 -1.17 18.18 -0.19
CA VAL A 189 -0.47 17.32 0.78
C VAL A 189 0.84 16.73 0.23
N LEU A 190 0.96 16.53 -1.09
CA LEU A 190 2.13 15.91 -1.72
C LEU A 190 3.15 16.90 -2.29
N THR A 191 2.77 18.18 -2.50
CA THR A 191 3.70 19.18 -3.06
C THR A 191 4.96 19.34 -2.21
N GLY A 192 6.12 19.20 -2.86
CA GLY A 192 7.45 19.29 -2.23
C GLY A 192 7.88 18.06 -1.44
N ARG A 193 7.05 16.99 -1.40
CA ARG A 193 7.31 15.77 -0.60
C ARG A 193 7.06 14.48 -1.38
N ILE A 194 6.87 14.54 -2.71
CA ILE A 194 6.56 13.37 -3.54
C ILE A 194 7.69 12.33 -3.55
N ASP A 195 8.92 12.73 -3.32
CA ASP A 195 10.09 11.87 -3.18
C ASP A 195 10.05 10.95 -1.94
N LEU A 196 9.19 11.27 -0.98
CA LEU A 196 8.90 10.42 0.17
C LEU A 196 7.83 9.36 -0.11
N VAL A 197 7.14 9.40 -1.26
CA VAL A 197 6.10 8.45 -1.66
C VAL A 197 6.71 7.39 -2.57
N ALA A 198 6.70 6.13 -2.14
CA ALA A 198 7.24 5.02 -2.94
C ALA A 198 6.16 4.16 -3.61
N HIS A 199 4.93 4.23 -3.15
CA HIS A 199 3.80 3.50 -3.73
C HIS A 199 2.51 4.32 -3.66
N VAL A 200 1.68 4.21 -4.69
CA VAL A 200 0.35 4.82 -4.73
C VAL A 200 -0.67 3.70 -4.91
N GLN A 201 -1.72 3.70 -4.11
CA GLN A 201 -2.88 2.83 -4.29
C GLN A 201 -4.10 3.63 -4.69
N VAL A 202 -5.00 3.02 -5.46
CA VAL A 202 -6.17 3.68 -6.02
C VAL A 202 -7.43 2.83 -5.86
N ALA A 203 -8.50 3.50 -5.47
CA ALA A 203 -9.87 3.04 -5.56
C ALA A 203 -10.81 4.24 -5.65
N ASP A 204 -12.01 4.05 -6.21
CA ASP A 204 -12.98 5.13 -6.33
C ASP A 204 -13.86 5.30 -5.09
N MET A 205 -14.36 6.50 -4.89
CA MET A 205 -15.29 6.84 -3.81
C MET A 205 -16.75 6.68 -4.27
N PRO A 206 -17.69 6.37 -3.35
CA PRO A 206 -17.50 6.18 -1.90
C PRO A 206 -17.11 4.75 -1.47
N ASP A 207 -17.31 3.74 -2.31
CA ASP A 207 -17.40 2.33 -1.88
C ASP A 207 -16.12 1.51 -2.15
N ARG A 208 -15.01 2.17 -2.50
CA ARG A 208 -13.71 1.56 -2.77
C ARG A 208 -13.74 0.61 -3.99
N ASN A 209 -14.49 1.02 -5.04
CA ASN A 209 -14.63 0.26 -6.28
C ASN A 209 -13.63 0.71 -7.36
N GLU A 210 -13.82 0.20 -8.59
CA GLU A 210 -12.95 0.50 -9.73
C GLU A 210 -12.78 2.00 -9.97
N PRO A 211 -11.55 2.51 -10.19
CA PRO A 211 -11.34 3.84 -10.72
C PRO A 211 -12.21 4.13 -11.95
N GLY A 212 -12.91 5.26 -11.95
CA GLY A 212 -13.83 5.68 -13.02
C GLY A 212 -15.28 5.30 -12.80
N THR A 213 -15.63 4.67 -11.66
CA THR A 213 -17.02 4.31 -11.34
C THR A 213 -17.66 5.17 -10.26
N GLY A 214 -16.93 6.11 -9.68
CA GLY A 214 -17.40 6.90 -8.54
C GLY A 214 -17.15 8.39 -8.68
N ALA A 215 -16.70 9.05 -7.62
CA ALA A 215 -16.63 10.49 -7.49
C ALA A 215 -15.21 11.07 -7.53
N VAL A 216 -14.17 10.26 -7.66
CA VAL A 216 -12.78 10.74 -7.75
C VAL A 216 -12.53 11.33 -9.15
N ASP A 217 -11.95 12.51 -9.20
CA ASP A 217 -11.48 13.09 -10.47
C ASP A 217 -10.13 12.47 -10.87
N TRP A 218 -10.19 11.35 -11.60
CA TRP A 218 -9.01 10.59 -12.01
C TRP A 218 -8.09 11.36 -12.93
N LYS A 219 -8.63 12.29 -13.72
CA LYS A 219 -7.82 13.17 -14.55
C LYS A 219 -6.98 14.11 -13.70
N GLU A 220 -7.56 14.70 -12.65
CA GLU A 220 -6.80 15.53 -11.70
C GLU A 220 -5.77 14.68 -10.92
N VAL A 221 -6.12 13.47 -10.51
CA VAL A 221 -5.20 12.55 -9.81
C VAL A 221 -3.99 12.23 -10.69
N THR A 222 -4.21 11.76 -11.93
CA THR A 222 -3.10 11.38 -12.82
C THR A 222 -2.27 12.59 -13.23
N GLN A 223 -2.90 13.75 -13.47
CA GLN A 223 -2.19 15.00 -13.76
C GLN A 223 -1.34 15.45 -12.56
N THR A 224 -1.87 15.37 -11.34
CA THR A 224 -1.14 15.74 -10.13
C THR A 224 0.08 14.84 -9.93
N LEU A 225 -0.05 13.52 -10.09
CA LEU A 225 1.09 12.59 -9.99
C LEU A 225 2.19 12.92 -11.02
N ARG A 226 1.81 13.24 -12.26
CA ARG A 226 2.75 13.65 -13.31
C ARG A 226 3.46 14.96 -12.97
N ASP A 227 2.70 15.99 -12.61
CA ASP A 227 3.23 17.32 -12.30
C ASP A 227 4.23 17.29 -11.14
N LEU A 228 3.95 16.42 -10.13
CA LEU A 228 4.82 16.22 -8.99
C LEU A 228 6.01 15.29 -9.28
N GLY A 229 5.99 14.59 -10.42
CA GLY A 229 7.10 13.73 -10.84
C GLY A 229 7.07 12.33 -10.23
N TYR A 230 5.90 11.81 -9.85
CA TYR A 230 5.78 10.42 -9.42
C TYR A 230 6.05 9.45 -10.57
N THR A 231 6.92 8.46 -10.37
CA THR A 231 7.34 7.48 -11.38
C THR A 231 7.14 6.02 -10.94
N GLY A 232 6.55 5.81 -9.77
CA GLY A 232 6.31 4.48 -9.22
C GLY A 232 5.13 3.75 -9.88
N ALA A 233 4.85 2.54 -9.39
CA ALA A 233 3.68 1.78 -9.79
C ALA A 233 2.41 2.30 -9.09
N ILE A 234 1.25 2.00 -9.68
CA ILE A 234 -0.06 2.25 -9.07
C ILE A 234 -0.70 0.91 -8.73
N GLY A 235 -1.01 0.69 -7.44
CA GLY A 235 -1.74 -0.45 -6.93
C GLY A 235 -3.24 -0.30 -7.13
N LEU A 236 -3.87 -1.27 -7.75
CA LEU A 236 -5.32 -1.32 -7.96
C LEU A 236 -5.97 -1.98 -6.74
N GLU A 237 -6.10 -1.24 -5.63
CA GLU A 237 -6.61 -1.77 -4.36
C GLU A 237 -8.09 -1.47 -4.17
N TYR A 238 -8.93 -2.09 -4.99
CA TYR A 238 -10.37 -1.89 -4.99
C TYR A 238 -11.16 -3.20 -5.02
N PHE A 239 -12.43 -3.13 -4.60
CA PHE A 239 -13.39 -4.22 -4.73
C PHE A 239 -14.05 -4.18 -6.10
N PRO A 240 -13.78 -5.16 -6.99
CA PRO A 240 -14.38 -5.16 -8.32
C PRO A 240 -15.90 -5.38 -8.23
N THR A 241 -16.65 -4.53 -8.93
CA THR A 241 -18.12 -4.65 -9.09
C THR A 241 -18.51 -5.17 -10.46
N LEU A 242 -17.58 -5.11 -11.42
CA LEU A 242 -17.73 -5.60 -12.79
C LEU A 242 -16.97 -6.93 -12.98
N PRO A 243 -17.27 -7.71 -14.02
CA PRO A 243 -16.39 -8.81 -14.44
C PRO A 243 -14.95 -8.31 -14.56
N MET A 244 -13.96 -9.09 -14.07
CA MET A 244 -12.61 -8.58 -13.81
C MET A 244 -11.93 -7.92 -15.04
N VAL A 245 -12.10 -8.49 -16.23
CA VAL A 245 -11.53 -7.90 -17.47
C VAL A 245 -12.16 -6.53 -17.79
N GLN A 246 -13.45 -6.38 -17.55
CA GLN A 246 -14.15 -5.11 -17.75
C GLN A 246 -13.77 -4.10 -16.67
N SER A 247 -13.68 -4.53 -15.40
CA SER A 247 -13.22 -3.73 -14.28
C SER A 247 -11.82 -3.17 -14.52
N LEU A 248 -10.91 -4.00 -15.01
CA LEU A 248 -9.55 -3.58 -15.37
C LEU A 248 -9.55 -2.56 -16.52
N ALA A 249 -10.37 -2.78 -17.56
CA ALA A 249 -10.45 -1.87 -18.69
C ALA A 249 -10.96 -0.47 -18.28
N VAL A 250 -12.00 -0.40 -17.43
CA VAL A 250 -12.52 0.87 -16.87
C VAL A 250 -11.44 1.58 -16.05
N SER A 251 -10.73 0.85 -15.17
CA SER A 251 -9.65 1.42 -14.37
C SER A 251 -8.49 1.93 -15.25
N GLN A 252 -8.13 1.19 -16.29
CA GLN A 252 -7.08 1.61 -17.23
C GLN A 252 -7.46 2.86 -18.00
N GLU A 253 -8.73 2.98 -18.40
CA GLU A 253 -9.26 4.19 -19.07
C GLU A 253 -9.24 5.40 -18.12
N ALA A 254 -9.69 5.22 -16.87
CA ALA A 254 -9.69 6.28 -15.86
C ALA A 254 -8.28 6.79 -15.53
N LEU A 255 -7.29 5.90 -15.54
CA LEU A 255 -5.87 6.20 -15.23
C LEU A 255 -5.04 6.53 -16.48
N ALA A 256 -5.64 6.57 -17.67
CA ALA A 256 -4.98 6.99 -18.89
C ALA A 256 -4.82 8.53 -18.97
N ASP A 257 -4.00 9.00 -19.94
CA ASP A 257 -3.83 10.44 -20.24
C ASP A 257 -5.05 11.12 -20.79
#